data_187662b57ff8234d0f851834a1d64571
#
_entry.id   187662b57ff8234d0f851834a1d64571
#
_cell.length_a   1.000
_cell.length_b   1.000
_cell.length_c   1.000
_cell.angle_alpha   90.00
_cell.angle_beta   90.00
_cell.angle_gamma   90.00
#
_symmetry.space_group_name_H-M   'P 1'
#
loop_
_entity.id
_entity.type
_entity.pdbx_description
1 polymer ?
#
loop_
_entity_poly.entity_id
_entity_poly.type
_entity_poly.pdbx_seq_one_letter_code
_entity_poly.pdbx_strand_id
1 'polypeptide(L)'
;MKIPVTLNGTKTILDAHADESLMKVLHKNGCPSVKSGCSGGFCGACTILLDDHPAAACKIPAGIVRNGDIVTLDYFVKTEEYSTIMQGFQKAGIKLCGYCTAGKVFSAYQLLKITKKLEREEITDYVKALSPCCTDLDTLVNGIIYAIQIFDRRQARGL
;
A
#
# COMPACT_ATOMS: atom_id res chain seq x y z
N MET A 1 -16.32 6.89 -19.86
CA MET A 1 -17.08 7.74 -18.92
C MET A 1 -16.11 8.58 -18.08
N LYS A 2 -16.55 9.71 -17.62
CA LYS A 2 -15.76 10.60 -16.75
C LYS A 2 -16.01 10.24 -15.29
N ILE A 3 -14.95 9.90 -14.57
CA ILE A 3 -15.03 9.43 -13.19
C ILE A 3 -14.23 10.40 -12.31
N PRO A 4 -14.90 11.28 -11.55
CA PRO A 4 -14.21 12.19 -10.66
C PRO A 4 -13.66 11.43 -9.45
N VAL A 5 -12.40 11.67 -9.11
CA VAL A 5 -11.72 11.10 -7.95
C VAL A 5 -10.77 12.13 -7.36
N THR A 6 -10.27 11.88 -6.16
CA THR A 6 -9.07 12.54 -5.67
C THR A 6 -7.90 11.57 -5.87
N LEU A 7 -6.96 11.92 -6.72
CA LEU A 7 -5.80 11.09 -7.02
C LEU A 7 -4.54 11.76 -6.48
N ASN A 8 -3.91 11.12 -5.51
CA ASN A 8 -2.70 11.62 -4.87
C ASN A 8 -2.85 13.09 -4.38
N GLY A 9 -3.97 13.37 -3.74
CA GLY A 9 -4.28 14.69 -3.17
C GLY A 9 -4.84 15.70 -4.16
N THR A 10 -4.97 15.36 -5.45
CA THR A 10 -5.44 16.26 -6.48
C THR A 10 -6.77 15.79 -7.07
N LYS A 11 -7.76 16.68 -7.15
CA LYS A 11 -9.03 16.36 -7.83
C LYS A 11 -8.77 16.11 -9.31
N THR A 12 -9.11 14.92 -9.76
CA THR A 12 -8.80 14.41 -11.10
C THR A 12 -10.03 13.76 -11.71
N ILE A 13 -10.16 13.84 -13.02
CA ILE A 13 -11.20 13.14 -13.75
C ILE A 13 -10.54 12.04 -14.56
N LEU A 14 -10.84 10.79 -14.20
CA LEU A 14 -10.39 9.64 -14.95
C LEU A 14 -11.33 9.38 -16.12
N ASP A 15 -10.76 9.14 -17.31
CA ASP A 15 -11.54 8.76 -18.48
C ASP A 15 -11.33 7.27 -18.75
N ALA A 16 -12.37 6.49 -18.54
CA ALA A 16 -12.30 5.03 -18.59
C ALA A 16 -13.66 4.40 -18.87
N HIS A 17 -13.66 3.16 -19.32
CA HIS A 17 -14.86 2.34 -19.29
C HIS A 17 -15.15 1.91 -17.84
N ALA A 18 -16.44 1.75 -17.51
CA ALA A 18 -16.85 1.43 -16.15
C ALA A 18 -16.26 0.12 -15.63
N ASP A 19 -16.09 -0.86 -16.50
CA ASP A 19 -15.53 -2.18 -16.23
C ASP A 19 -14.01 -2.28 -16.41
N GLU A 20 -13.38 -1.20 -16.89
CA GLU A 20 -11.93 -1.17 -17.06
C GLU A 20 -11.23 -1.29 -15.69
N SER A 21 -10.19 -2.11 -15.62
CA SER A 21 -9.41 -2.29 -14.38
C SER A 21 -8.80 -0.96 -13.93
N LEU A 22 -9.01 -0.60 -12.68
CA LEU A 22 -8.44 0.62 -12.09
C LEU A 22 -6.91 0.65 -12.25
N MET A 23 -6.24 -0.49 -12.20
CA MET A 23 -4.79 -0.58 -12.43
C MET A 23 -4.41 0.00 -13.80
N LYS A 24 -5.11 -0.39 -14.86
CA LYS A 24 -4.85 0.11 -16.22
C LYS A 24 -5.12 1.61 -16.32
N VAL A 25 -6.19 2.06 -15.69
CA VAL A 25 -6.57 3.48 -15.69
C VAL A 25 -5.53 4.32 -14.98
N LEU A 26 -5.03 3.85 -13.84
CA LEU A 26 -3.97 4.55 -13.10
C LEU A 26 -2.66 4.61 -13.88
N HIS A 27 -2.30 3.55 -14.60
CA HIS A 27 -1.14 3.57 -15.51
C HIS A 27 -1.26 4.69 -16.56
N LYS A 28 -2.42 4.79 -17.19
CA LYS A 28 -2.69 5.85 -18.19
C LYS A 28 -2.61 7.26 -17.59
N ASN A 29 -2.81 7.38 -16.28
CA ASN A 29 -2.80 8.65 -15.56
C ASN A 29 -1.48 8.92 -14.80
N GLY A 30 -0.39 8.29 -15.22
CA GLY A 30 0.95 8.60 -14.71
C GLY A 30 1.29 8.01 -13.35
N CYS A 31 0.72 6.87 -13.00
CA CYS A 31 1.01 6.16 -11.76
C CYS A 31 1.80 4.86 -12.03
N PRO A 32 3.11 4.95 -12.34
CA PRO A 32 3.92 3.78 -12.71
C PRO A 32 4.17 2.81 -11.56
N SER A 33 3.97 3.23 -10.31
CA SER A 33 4.13 2.33 -9.15
C SER A 33 3.06 1.25 -9.05
N VAL A 34 1.94 1.44 -9.74
CA VAL A 34 0.83 0.48 -9.77
C VAL A 34 1.14 -0.57 -10.82
N LYS A 35 1.74 -1.69 -10.42
CA LYS A 35 2.31 -2.68 -11.34
C LYS A 35 1.44 -3.92 -11.46
N SER A 36 1.59 -4.65 -12.58
CA SER A 36 0.95 -5.93 -12.82
C SER A 36 1.92 -7.06 -12.51
N GLY A 37 1.64 -7.85 -11.47
CA GLY A 37 2.48 -8.99 -11.08
C GLY A 37 1.77 -10.34 -11.10
N CYS A 38 0.44 -10.33 -11.14
CA CYS A 38 -0.38 -11.54 -11.18
C CYS A 38 -1.74 -11.23 -11.78
N SER A 39 -2.55 -12.25 -12.03
CA SER A 39 -3.94 -12.10 -12.47
C SER A 39 -4.96 -12.37 -11.35
N GLY A 40 -4.50 -12.78 -10.17
CA GLY A 40 -5.34 -13.22 -9.05
C GLY A 40 -5.61 -12.18 -7.96
N GLY A 41 -4.93 -11.02 -8.00
CA GLY A 41 -5.09 -9.98 -6.99
C GLY A 41 -4.34 -10.24 -5.68
N PHE A 42 -3.33 -11.10 -5.69
CA PHE A 42 -2.61 -11.54 -4.49
C PHE A 42 -1.13 -11.13 -4.41
N CYS A 43 -0.53 -10.68 -5.52
CA CYS A 43 0.91 -10.35 -5.52
C CYS A 43 1.25 -9.05 -4.79
N GLY A 44 0.29 -8.15 -4.64
CA GLY A 44 0.50 -6.84 -4.01
C GLY A 44 1.14 -5.78 -4.89
N ALA A 45 1.57 -6.12 -6.12
CA ALA A 45 2.25 -5.17 -7.00
C ALA A 45 1.36 -3.99 -7.44
N CYS A 46 0.04 -4.19 -7.51
CA CYS A 46 -0.94 -3.17 -7.89
C CYS A 46 -1.64 -2.53 -6.69
N THR A 47 -1.15 -2.74 -5.48
CA THR A 47 -1.80 -2.21 -4.27
C THR A 47 -1.79 -0.69 -4.26
N ILE A 48 -2.94 -0.12 -3.93
CA ILE A 48 -3.14 1.31 -3.70
C ILE A 48 -3.86 1.48 -2.37
N LEU A 49 -3.94 2.72 -1.89
CA LEU A 49 -4.92 3.08 -0.85
C LEU A 49 -6.15 3.61 -1.55
N LEU A 50 -7.30 3.00 -1.29
CA LEU A 50 -8.61 3.49 -1.70
C LEU A 50 -9.36 3.86 -0.43
N ASP A 51 -9.69 5.14 -0.29
CA ASP A 51 -10.29 5.68 0.93
C ASP A 51 -9.50 5.27 2.19
N ASP A 52 -8.17 5.38 2.09
CA ASP A 52 -7.19 5.08 3.15
C ASP A 52 -7.07 3.59 3.53
N HIS A 53 -7.55 2.67 2.67
CA HIS A 53 -7.45 1.23 2.88
C HIS A 53 -6.71 0.55 1.72
N PRO A 54 -5.79 -0.39 2.00
CA PRO A 54 -5.11 -1.14 0.93
C PRO A 54 -6.09 -1.92 0.06
N ALA A 55 -5.93 -1.80 -1.24
CA ALA A 55 -6.79 -2.46 -2.22
C ALA A 55 -6.00 -2.85 -3.47
N ALA A 56 -6.35 -3.99 -4.05
CA ALA A 56 -5.71 -4.48 -5.28
C ALA A 56 -6.37 -3.83 -6.51
N ALA A 57 -5.72 -2.85 -7.10
CA ALA A 57 -6.27 -2.08 -8.22
C ALA A 57 -6.62 -2.93 -9.44
N CYS A 58 -5.96 -4.08 -9.61
CA CYS A 58 -6.27 -4.99 -10.73
C CYS A 58 -7.65 -5.64 -10.61
N LYS A 59 -8.24 -5.69 -9.41
CA LYS A 59 -9.55 -6.29 -9.14
C LYS A 59 -10.68 -5.26 -9.02
N ILE A 60 -10.38 -3.98 -9.13
CA ILE A 60 -11.35 -2.92 -8.94
C ILE A 60 -11.75 -2.35 -10.30
N PRO A 61 -13.04 -2.42 -10.69
CA PRO A 61 -13.54 -1.71 -11.86
C PRO A 61 -13.50 -0.20 -11.64
N ALA A 62 -13.03 0.55 -12.63
CA ALA A 62 -12.89 2.00 -12.49
C ALA A 62 -14.21 2.71 -12.16
N GLY A 63 -15.34 2.17 -12.65
CA GLY A 63 -16.65 2.78 -12.44
C GLY A 63 -17.09 2.92 -10.99
N ILE A 64 -16.57 2.06 -10.09
CA ILE A 64 -17.03 2.06 -8.69
C ILE A 64 -16.23 3.03 -7.79
N VAL A 65 -15.14 3.63 -8.30
CA VAL A 65 -14.29 4.52 -7.46
C VAL A 65 -14.69 5.99 -7.55
N ARG A 66 -15.83 6.29 -8.11
CA ARG A 66 -16.34 7.69 -8.24
C ARG A 66 -16.33 8.38 -6.87
N ASN A 67 -15.74 9.57 -6.84
CA ASN A 67 -15.54 10.40 -5.64
C ASN A 67 -14.64 9.76 -4.58
N GLY A 68 -13.96 8.66 -4.90
CA GLY A 68 -13.01 8.01 -4.00
C GLY A 68 -11.70 8.77 -3.89
N ASP A 69 -11.00 8.53 -2.78
CA ASP A 69 -9.65 9.04 -2.56
C ASP A 69 -8.65 7.91 -2.86
N ILE A 70 -7.80 8.13 -3.86
CA ILE A 70 -6.83 7.16 -4.34
C ILE A 70 -5.43 7.68 -4.06
N VAL A 71 -4.64 6.90 -3.30
CA VAL A 71 -3.22 7.18 -3.05
C VAL A 71 -2.39 6.03 -3.61
N THR A 72 -1.45 6.37 -4.48
CA THR A 72 -0.50 5.41 -5.02
C THR A 72 0.85 5.53 -4.33
N LEU A 73 1.70 4.52 -4.49
CA LEU A 73 3.04 4.55 -3.90
C LEU A 73 3.88 5.72 -4.43
N ASP A 74 3.62 6.16 -5.67
CA ASP A 74 4.30 7.34 -6.26
C ASP A 74 4.19 8.59 -5.37
N TYR A 75 3.06 8.75 -4.70
CA TYR A 75 2.83 9.85 -3.76
C TYR A 75 3.21 9.47 -2.33
N PHE A 76 2.88 8.26 -1.90
CA PHE A 76 3.05 7.80 -0.53
C PHE A 76 4.52 7.82 -0.08
N VAL A 77 5.45 7.64 -1.01
CA VAL A 77 6.90 7.69 -0.71
C VAL A 77 7.36 9.04 -0.13
N LYS A 78 6.55 10.07 -0.27
CA LYS A 78 6.85 11.43 0.26
C LYS A 78 6.35 11.62 1.69
N THR A 79 5.66 10.66 2.26
CA THR A 79 5.04 10.77 3.59
C THR A 79 6.00 10.32 4.70
N GLU A 80 5.74 10.80 5.92
CA GLU A 80 6.48 10.36 7.10
C GLU A 80 6.19 8.89 7.45
N GLU A 81 4.98 8.42 7.20
CA GLU A 81 4.58 7.04 7.40
C GLU A 81 5.43 6.11 6.56
N TYR A 82 5.66 6.47 5.30
CA TYR A 82 6.57 5.71 4.44
C TYR A 82 7.99 5.67 5.00
N SER A 83 8.51 6.81 5.43
CA SER A 83 9.83 6.89 6.05
C SER A 83 9.94 5.99 7.28
N THR A 84 8.92 6.00 8.13
CA THR A 84 8.86 5.15 9.33
C THR A 84 8.87 3.67 8.97
N ILE A 85 8.07 3.29 7.99
CA ILE A 85 8.00 1.90 7.51
C ILE A 85 9.35 1.45 6.93
N MET A 86 9.98 2.30 6.13
CA MET A 86 11.28 1.97 5.53
C MET A 86 12.40 1.86 6.57
N GLN A 87 12.36 2.66 7.62
CA GLN A 87 13.30 2.53 8.74
C GLN A 87 13.13 1.19 9.47
N GLY A 88 11.88 0.77 9.71
CA GLY A 88 11.60 -0.54 10.29
C GLY A 88 12.08 -1.68 9.40
N PHE A 89 11.82 -1.59 8.12
CA PHE A 89 12.26 -2.57 7.13
C PHE A 89 13.78 -2.64 7.05
N GLN A 90 14.46 -1.50 7.03
CA GLN A 90 15.92 -1.43 7.03
C GLN A 90 16.51 -2.08 8.28
N LYS A 91 15.92 -1.86 9.44
CA LYS A 91 16.34 -2.46 10.70
C LYS A 91 16.24 -3.98 10.68
N ALA A 92 15.25 -4.53 9.97
CA ALA A 92 15.06 -5.96 9.79
C ALA A 92 15.94 -6.55 8.67
N GLY A 93 16.69 -5.73 7.94
CA GLY A 93 17.51 -6.18 6.82
C GLY A 93 16.72 -6.43 5.53
N ILE A 94 15.53 -5.86 5.40
CA ILE A 94 14.70 -6.02 4.21
C ILE A 94 15.23 -5.12 3.08
N LYS A 95 15.47 -5.74 1.92
CA LYS A 95 15.78 -5.04 0.68
C LYS A 95 14.70 -5.35 -0.34
N LEU A 96 13.80 -4.40 -0.57
CA LEU A 96 12.72 -4.58 -1.52
C LEU A 96 13.22 -4.43 -2.95
N CYS A 97 12.73 -5.31 -3.84
CA CYS A 97 13.11 -5.29 -5.25
C CYS A 97 12.40 -4.18 -6.05
N GLY A 98 11.46 -3.48 -5.44
CA GLY A 98 10.68 -2.42 -6.10
C GLY A 98 9.47 -2.91 -6.87
N TYR A 99 9.29 -4.21 -7.04
CA TYR A 99 8.17 -4.74 -7.84
C TYR A 99 6.89 -4.94 -7.01
N CYS A 100 6.98 -5.64 -5.88
CA CYS A 100 5.83 -5.89 -5.00
C CYS A 100 5.85 -5.01 -3.73
N THR A 101 6.61 -3.93 -3.76
CA THR A 101 6.81 -3.02 -2.63
C THR A 101 5.50 -2.45 -2.11
N ALA A 102 4.59 -2.04 -3.00
CA ALA A 102 3.34 -1.40 -2.62
C ALA A 102 2.50 -2.26 -1.66
N GLY A 103 2.37 -3.56 -1.92
CA GLY A 103 1.60 -4.46 -1.05
C GLY A 103 2.18 -4.54 0.36
N LYS A 104 3.50 -4.63 0.47
CA LYS A 104 4.18 -4.70 1.76
C LYS A 104 4.11 -3.39 2.53
N VAL A 105 4.35 -2.28 1.85
CA VAL A 105 4.32 -0.94 2.46
C VAL A 105 2.92 -0.58 2.93
N PHE A 106 1.91 -0.75 2.10
CA PHE A 106 0.54 -0.39 2.47
C PHE A 106 -0.06 -1.33 3.52
N SER A 107 0.34 -2.59 3.54
CA SER A 107 -0.03 -3.50 4.63
C SER A 107 0.58 -3.05 5.96
N ALA A 108 1.85 -2.67 5.95
CA ALA A 108 2.49 -2.11 7.14
C ALA A 108 1.79 -0.81 7.59
N TYR A 109 1.48 0.08 6.66
CA TYR A 109 0.76 1.31 6.95
C TYR A 109 -0.59 1.05 7.64
N GLN A 110 -1.35 0.08 7.15
CA GLN A 110 -2.63 -0.27 7.74
C GLN A 110 -2.46 -0.74 9.19
N LEU A 111 -1.41 -1.51 9.46
CA LEU A 111 -1.12 -1.99 10.81
C LEU A 111 -0.63 -0.88 11.74
N LEU A 112 0.08 0.13 11.21
CA LEU A 112 0.49 1.31 12.01
C LEU A 112 -0.71 2.08 12.55
N LYS A 113 -1.83 2.09 11.83
CA LYS A 113 -3.04 2.83 12.22
C LYS A 113 -3.82 2.16 13.35
N ILE A 114 -3.54 0.91 13.66
CA ILE A 114 -4.22 0.19 14.73
C ILE A 114 -3.70 0.68 16.08
N THR A 115 -4.62 1.14 16.94
CA THR A 115 -4.25 1.76 18.22
C THR A 115 -3.96 0.77 19.34
N LYS A 116 -4.49 -0.47 19.24
CA LYS A 116 -4.19 -1.52 20.22
C LYS A 116 -2.80 -2.11 19.97
N LYS A 117 -2.19 -2.67 21.00
CA LYS A 117 -0.97 -3.44 20.85
C LYS A 117 -1.25 -4.69 20.03
N LEU A 118 -0.48 -4.89 18.95
CA LEU A 118 -0.60 -6.05 18.09
C LEU A 118 0.39 -7.13 18.51
N GLU A 119 -0.09 -8.37 18.60
CA GLU A 119 0.77 -9.52 18.80
C GLU A 119 1.36 -9.99 17.47
N ARG A 120 2.52 -10.68 17.54
CA ARG A 120 3.22 -11.16 16.36
C ARG A 120 2.33 -12.03 15.46
N GLU A 121 1.47 -12.86 16.06
CA GLU A 121 0.55 -13.72 15.30
C GLU A 121 -0.47 -12.92 14.50
N GLU A 122 -0.99 -11.85 15.07
CA GLU A 122 -1.96 -10.97 14.39
C GLU A 122 -1.32 -10.32 13.15
N ILE A 123 -0.07 -9.86 13.28
CA ILE A 123 0.68 -9.27 12.17
C ILE A 123 0.95 -10.33 11.10
N THR A 124 1.39 -11.52 11.52
CA THR A 124 1.67 -12.64 10.62
C THR A 124 0.41 -13.02 9.82
N ASP A 125 -0.71 -13.15 10.49
CA ASP A 125 -2.00 -13.50 9.85
C ASP A 125 -2.43 -12.45 8.84
N TYR A 126 -2.16 -11.18 9.13
CA TYR A 126 -2.51 -10.09 8.21
C TYR A 126 -1.70 -10.12 6.92
N VAL A 127 -0.40 -10.45 6.98
CA VAL A 127 0.49 -10.35 5.82
C VAL A 127 0.84 -11.69 5.17
N LYS A 128 0.44 -12.82 5.75
CA LYS A 128 0.81 -14.15 5.22
C LYS A 128 0.29 -14.43 3.82
N ALA A 129 -0.75 -13.73 3.39
CA ALA A 129 -1.31 -13.86 2.04
C ALA A 129 -0.49 -13.10 0.99
N LEU A 130 0.43 -12.22 1.39
CA LEU A 130 1.30 -11.53 0.46
C LEU A 130 2.32 -12.51 -0.13
N SER A 131 2.54 -12.40 -1.45
CA SER A 131 3.49 -13.26 -2.14
C SER A 131 4.91 -13.06 -1.60
N PRO A 132 5.59 -14.11 -1.14
CA PRO A 132 7.00 -14.01 -0.77
C PRO A 132 7.80 -13.79 -2.05
N CYS A 133 8.56 -12.71 -2.10
CA CYS A 133 9.32 -12.32 -3.29
C CYS A 133 10.78 -12.07 -2.90
N CYS A 134 11.06 -10.86 -2.44
CA CYS A 134 12.41 -10.43 -2.03
C CYS A 134 12.66 -10.56 -0.52
N THR A 135 11.66 -10.95 0.25
CA THR A 135 11.78 -11.16 1.69
C THR A 135 10.85 -12.29 2.14
N ASP A 136 11.28 -13.05 3.12
CA ASP A 136 10.44 -14.10 3.72
C ASP A 136 9.42 -13.49 4.70
N LEU A 137 8.45 -14.32 5.11
CA LEU A 137 7.37 -13.88 5.99
C LEU A 137 7.88 -13.40 7.35
N ASP A 138 8.79 -14.13 7.98
CA ASP A 138 9.31 -13.78 9.31
C ASP A 138 10.07 -12.46 9.28
N THR A 139 10.89 -12.25 8.27
CA THR A 139 11.64 -10.99 8.10
C THR A 139 10.69 -9.83 7.85
N LEU A 140 9.64 -10.03 7.04
CA LEU A 140 8.63 -9.00 6.81
C LEU A 140 7.90 -8.64 8.11
N VAL A 141 7.51 -9.63 8.90
CA VAL A 141 6.87 -9.41 10.20
C VAL A 141 7.79 -8.66 11.14
N ASN A 142 9.08 -9.00 11.18
CA ASN A 142 10.07 -8.27 11.97
C ASN A 142 10.15 -6.80 11.55
N GLY A 143 10.19 -6.53 10.26
CA GLY A 143 10.22 -5.17 9.72
C GLY A 143 8.99 -4.36 10.12
N ILE A 144 7.83 -4.96 10.08
CA ILE A 144 6.57 -4.32 10.51
C ILE A 144 6.58 -4.03 12.00
N ILE A 145 7.04 -4.99 12.82
CA ILE A 145 7.17 -4.78 14.28
C ILE A 145 8.09 -3.59 14.58
N TYR A 146 9.24 -3.52 13.92
CA TYR A 146 10.14 -2.38 14.09
C TYR A 146 9.52 -1.07 13.65
N ALA A 147 8.78 -1.08 12.53
CA ALA A 147 8.07 0.11 12.05
C ALA A 147 7.03 0.59 13.08
N ILE A 148 6.27 -0.33 13.67
CA ILE A 148 5.29 -0.02 14.71
C ILE A 148 5.99 0.60 15.92
N GLN A 149 7.11 0.03 16.36
CA GLN A 149 7.87 0.56 17.49
C GLN A 149 8.38 1.98 17.23
N ILE A 150 8.88 2.24 16.02
CA ILE A 150 9.35 3.58 15.63
C ILE A 150 8.19 4.57 15.60
N PHE A 151 7.07 4.15 15.02
CA PHE A 151 5.86 4.97 14.93
C PHE A 151 5.33 5.34 16.32
N ASP A 152 5.22 4.37 17.23
CA ASP A 152 4.74 4.58 18.59
C ASP A 152 5.64 5.56 19.36
N ARG A 153 6.96 5.46 19.19
CA ARG A 153 7.91 6.40 19.81
C ARG A 153 7.71 7.83 19.29
N ARG A 154 7.47 7.98 17.98
CA ARG A 154 7.21 9.29 17.38
C ARG A 154 5.92 9.89 17.92
N GLN A 155 4.86 9.10 18.03
CA GLN A 155 3.58 9.55 18.57
C GLN A 155 3.73 9.97 20.04
N ALA A 156 4.47 9.21 20.85
CA ALA A 156 4.73 9.54 22.25
C ALA A 156 5.51 10.85 22.43
N ARG A 157 6.33 11.24 21.45
CA ARG A 157 7.09 12.50 21.44
C ARG A 157 6.30 13.68 20.89
N GLY A 158 5.07 13.46 20.40
CA GLY A 158 4.26 14.51 19.76
C GLY A 158 4.75 14.92 18.38
N LEU A 159 5.47 14.04 17.69
CA LEU A 159 6.05 14.31 16.37
C LEU A 159 5.18 13.74 15.25
#